data_a83db6ad48db07fac0a2f41e0d9e4998
#
_entry.id   a83db6ad48db07fac0a2f41e0d9e4998
#
_cell.length_a   1.000
_cell.length_b   1.000
_cell.length_c   1.000
_cell.angle_alpha   90.00
_cell.angle_beta   90.00
_cell.angle_gamma   90.00
#
_symmetry.space_group_name_H-M   'P 1'
#
loop_
_entity.id
_entity.type
_entity.pdbx_description
1 polymer ?
#
loop_
_entity_poly.entity_id
_entity_poly.type
_entity_poly.pdbx_seq_one_letter_code
_entity_poly.pdbx_strand_id
1 'polypeptide(L)'
;KHTFDRKNELAILGFGAIDDMKLNTGMEDMSEKNQYILAYLPVVKQKTYTLGAVYKHYSGKNIYSLIVSRSQLNNKNIKYRDNDESSEENLTLNYRSDEIENKLRSENIFRFPFFRLNVGGNLEYATYTNRTYQKQFTTIPRVINYHTDLGLLKWGLYATAIYESDNERFTASLGVRADANDYSPEMNNLLDQLSPRLSLSYRLFGAVYLNGSIGRYYELPPYTVLGFKDNQGNYLNKANHLTYIRSDQAGLGLEYRPSSYLKFSAEGFYKKYDQYPMSLVDSIPLASKGTDYGVLGNEAVSSTATGRAYGLELTGRWYNYKGLTFIASYTYV
;
A
#
# COMPACT_ATOMS: atom_id res chain seq x y z
N LYS A 1 19.00 10.01 16.30
CA LYS A 1 20.11 9.37 15.60
C LYS A 1 21.35 9.48 16.47
N HIS A 2 22.07 8.36 16.67
CA HIS A 2 23.31 8.28 17.44
C HIS A 2 24.38 7.58 16.59
N THR A 3 25.58 8.13 16.54
CA THR A 3 26.74 7.57 15.86
C THR A 3 27.74 7.11 16.93
N PHE A 4 27.94 5.81 17.05
CA PHE A 4 28.84 5.22 18.05
C PHE A 4 30.31 5.46 17.68
N ASP A 5 30.60 5.31 16.38
CA ASP A 5 31.91 5.53 15.78
C ASP A 5 31.75 5.81 14.27
N ARG A 6 32.87 5.89 13.51
CA ARG A 6 32.85 6.15 12.07
C ARG A 6 32.16 5.06 11.23
N LYS A 7 31.92 3.89 11.82
CA LYS A 7 31.35 2.73 11.12
C LYS A 7 29.95 2.36 11.58
N ASN A 8 29.51 2.83 12.74
CA ASN A 8 28.29 2.33 13.38
C ASN A 8 27.34 3.47 13.73
N GLU A 9 26.11 3.35 13.28
CA GLU A 9 25.05 4.32 13.44
C GLU A 9 23.74 3.65 13.84
N LEU A 10 23.04 4.22 14.82
CA LEU A 10 21.69 3.81 15.21
C LEU A 10 20.74 5.00 15.09
N ALA A 11 19.62 4.82 14.42
CA ALA A 11 18.52 5.77 14.43
C ALA A 11 17.28 5.12 15.05
N ILE A 12 16.59 5.83 15.93
CA ILE A 12 15.29 5.47 16.48
C ILE A 12 14.28 6.48 15.96
N LEU A 13 13.14 6.00 15.50
CA LEU A 13 12.05 6.78 14.93
C LEU A 13 10.74 6.38 15.62
N GLY A 14 9.91 7.36 15.92
CA GLY A 14 8.58 7.13 16.46
C GLY A 14 7.65 8.25 16.00
N PHE A 15 6.46 7.87 15.56
CA PHE A 15 5.38 8.78 15.22
C PHE A 15 4.03 8.11 15.45
N GLY A 16 2.99 8.91 15.60
CA GLY A 16 1.62 8.43 15.77
C GLY A 16 0.62 9.54 15.47
N ALA A 17 -0.62 9.13 15.26
CA ALA A 17 -1.75 10.02 15.06
C ALA A 17 -2.99 9.48 15.78
N ILE A 18 -3.86 10.39 16.18
CA ILE A 18 -5.18 10.10 16.75
C ILE A 18 -6.19 10.95 16.00
N ASP A 19 -7.16 10.28 15.38
CA ASP A 19 -8.27 10.91 14.68
C ASP A 19 -9.59 10.55 15.40
N ASP A 20 -10.40 11.55 15.68
CA ASP A 20 -11.74 11.42 16.25
C ASP A 20 -12.69 12.30 15.45
N MET A 21 -13.35 11.70 14.46
CA MET A 21 -14.27 12.38 13.57
C MET A 21 -15.69 12.29 14.15
N LYS A 22 -16.40 13.41 14.13
CA LYS A 22 -17.81 13.51 14.46
C LYS A 22 -18.59 14.09 13.28
N LEU A 23 -19.82 13.64 13.11
CA LEU A 23 -20.71 14.21 12.12
C LEU A 23 -21.27 15.55 12.61
N ASN A 24 -21.33 16.54 11.73
CA ASN A 24 -22.03 17.80 12.02
C ASN A 24 -23.52 17.64 11.67
N THR A 25 -24.30 17.08 12.60
CA THR A 25 -25.75 16.88 12.43
C THR A 25 -26.59 18.16 12.54
N GLY A 26 -25.99 19.26 13.00
CA GLY A 26 -26.64 20.56 13.14
C GLY A 26 -26.32 21.54 11.99
N MET A 27 -25.91 21.07 10.82
CA MET A 27 -25.62 21.95 9.68
C MET A 27 -26.91 22.56 9.11
N GLU A 28 -26.84 23.83 8.69
CA GLU A 28 -27.96 24.55 8.09
C GLU A 28 -28.25 24.13 6.64
N ASP A 29 -27.20 23.79 5.89
CA ASP A 29 -27.32 23.33 4.49
C ASP A 29 -27.69 21.85 4.44
N MET A 30 -28.99 21.59 4.27
CA MET A 30 -29.59 20.26 4.12
C MET A 30 -29.79 19.87 2.64
N SER A 31 -28.85 20.22 1.76
CA SER A 31 -28.84 19.73 0.38
C SER A 31 -28.88 18.20 0.32
N GLU A 32 -29.38 17.63 -0.79
CA GLU A 32 -29.45 16.15 -0.98
C GLU A 32 -28.09 15.48 -0.75
N LYS A 33 -27.01 16.12 -1.20
CA LYS A 33 -25.64 15.64 -0.95
C LYS A 33 -25.32 15.55 0.54
N ASN A 34 -25.64 16.57 1.30
CA ASN A 34 -25.36 16.62 2.73
C ASN A 34 -26.23 15.63 3.51
N GLN A 35 -27.50 15.48 3.13
CA GLN A 35 -28.38 14.46 3.69
C GLN A 35 -27.83 13.05 3.42
N TYR A 36 -27.39 12.77 2.18
CA TYR A 36 -26.76 11.50 1.84
C TYR A 36 -25.50 11.23 2.69
N ILE A 37 -24.62 12.21 2.82
CA ILE A 37 -23.41 12.09 3.64
C ILE A 37 -23.79 11.79 5.10
N LEU A 38 -24.70 12.54 5.69
CA LEU A 38 -25.16 12.32 7.06
C LEU A 38 -25.84 10.96 7.25
N ALA A 39 -26.57 10.46 6.25
CA ALA A 39 -27.22 9.17 6.31
C ALA A 39 -26.22 7.99 6.29
N TYR A 40 -25.16 8.08 5.53
CA TYR A 40 -24.27 6.93 5.27
C TYR A 40 -22.88 7.02 5.90
N LEU A 41 -22.32 8.22 6.09
CA LEU A 41 -20.98 8.37 6.65
C LEU A 41 -20.93 7.91 8.10
N PRO A 42 -20.09 6.94 8.48
CA PRO A 42 -19.93 6.53 9.86
C PRO A 42 -19.12 7.55 10.68
N VAL A 43 -19.28 7.51 11.98
CA VAL A 43 -18.34 8.12 12.91
C VAL A 43 -17.10 7.28 12.95
N VAL A 44 -15.94 7.88 12.64
CA VAL A 44 -14.64 7.19 12.55
C VAL A 44 -13.75 7.65 13.69
N LYS A 45 -13.17 6.68 14.41
CA LYS A 45 -12.10 6.91 15.38
C LYS A 45 -10.93 6.04 15.02
N GLN A 46 -9.77 6.65 14.89
CA GLN A 46 -8.56 5.96 14.49
C GLN A 46 -7.38 6.34 15.38
N LYS A 47 -6.58 5.34 15.74
CA LYS A 47 -5.31 5.55 16.44
C LYS A 47 -4.23 4.75 15.73
N THR A 48 -3.13 5.40 15.44
CA THR A 48 -1.99 4.72 14.81
C THR A 48 -0.69 5.12 15.48
N TYR A 49 0.26 4.19 15.55
CA TYR A 49 1.64 4.50 15.85
C TYR A 49 2.59 3.60 15.06
N THR A 50 3.79 4.11 14.84
CA THR A 50 4.93 3.33 14.34
C THR A 50 6.16 3.66 15.18
N LEU A 51 6.83 2.61 15.65
CA LEU A 51 8.13 2.68 16.32
C LEU A 51 9.12 1.84 15.52
N GLY A 52 10.31 2.35 15.32
CA GLY A 52 11.34 1.64 14.58
C GLY A 52 12.75 2.00 15.00
N ALA A 53 13.68 1.10 14.75
CA ALA A 53 15.11 1.30 14.88
C ALA A 53 15.84 0.84 13.63
N VAL A 54 16.81 1.61 13.19
CA VAL A 54 17.67 1.35 12.04
C VAL A 54 19.11 1.37 12.52
N TYR A 55 19.75 0.21 12.47
CA TYR A 55 21.20 0.10 12.68
C TYR A 55 21.92 0.02 11.33
N LYS A 56 22.97 0.79 11.15
CA LYS A 56 23.83 0.75 9.96
C LYS A 56 25.27 0.52 10.35
N HIS A 57 25.89 -0.41 9.60
CA HIS A 57 27.33 -0.66 9.67
C HIS A 57 27.97 -0.33 8.32
N TYR A 58 29.01 0.51 8.35
CA TYR A 58 29.79 0.92 7.18
C TYR A 58 31.11 0.14 7.12
N SER A 59 31.34 -0.63 6.07
CA SER A 59 32.56 -1.41 5.85
C SER A 59 33.16 -1.06 4.48
N GLY A 60 34.17 -0.21 4.49
CA GLY A 60 34.71 0.36 3.26
C GLY A 60 33.65 1.15 2.50
N LYS A 61 33.35 0.69 1.28
CA LYS A 61 32.29 1.27 0.43
C LYS A 61 30.90 0.63 0.66
N ASN A 62 30.81 -0.43 1.45
CA ASN A 62 29.61 -1.21 1.64
C ASN A 62 28.80 -0.74 2.85
N ILE A 63 27.49 -0.92 2.82
CA ILE A 63 26.57 -0.55 3.90
C ILE A 63 25.73 -1.79 4.24
N TYR A 64 25.70 -2.15 5.51
CA TYR A 64 24.87 -3.21 6.07
C TYR A 64 23.83 -2.54 6.97
N SER A 65 22.57 -2.81 6.74
CA SER A 65 21.48 -2.22 7.53
C SER A 65 20.60 -3.30 8.11
N LEU A 66 20.26 -3.15 9.40
CA LEU A 66 19.26 -3.96 10.09
C LEU A 66 18.18 -3.03 10.59
N ILE A 67 16.94 -3.34 10.26
CA ILE A 67 15.78 -2.51 10.54
C ILE A 67 14.77 -3.36 11.29
N VAL A 68 14.32 -2.87 12.44
CA VAL A 68 13.20 -3.44 13.18
C VAL A 68 12.13 -2.37 13.32
N SER A 69 10.87 -2.75 13.18
CA SER A 69 9.77 -1.83 13.41
C SER A 69 8.52 -2.56 13.88
N ARG A 70 7.68 -1.81 14.61
CA ARG A 70 6.32 -2.19 14.96
C ARG A 70 5.40 -1.05 14.59
N SER A 71 4.33 -1.37 13.87
CA SER A 71 3.21 -0.46 13.62
C SER A 71 1.92 -1.07 14.17
N GLN A 72 1.03 -0.19 14.62
CA GLN A 72 -0.33 -0.56 15.02
C GLN A 72 -1.30 0.46 14.46
N LEU A 73 -2.41 -0.03 13.92
CA LEU A 73 -3.57 0.75 13.52
C LEU A 73 -4.80 0.18 14.23
N ASN A 74 -5.40 0.98 15.12
CA ASN A 74 -6.71 0.70 15.70
C ASN A 74 -7.75 1.54 14.97
N ASN A 75 -8.80 0.90 14.48
CA ASN A 75 -9.85 1.53 13.69
C ASN A 75 -11.23 1.18 14.26
N LYS A 76 -12.10 2.19 14.36
CA LYS A 76 -13.47 2.03 14.86
C LYS A 76 -14.42 2.88 14.03
N ASN A 77 -15.37 2.21 13.34
CA ASN A 77 -16.40 2.85 12.54
C ASN A 77 -17.77 2.48 13.13
N ILE A 78 -18.57 3.49 13.48
CA ILE A 78 -19.91 3.29 14.05
C ILE A 78 -20.91 4.11 13.24
N LYS A 79 -22.04 3.49 12.93
CA LYS A 79 -23.17 4.16 12.30
C LYS A 79 -24.48 3.71 12.90
N TYR A 80 -25.32 4.68 13.25
CA TYR A 80 -26.71 4.48 13.60
C TYR A 80 -27.61 5.03 12.48
N ARG A 81 -28.79 4.43 12.29
CA ARG A 81 -29.81 4.94 11.37
C ARG A 81 -30.20 6.34 11.84
N ASP A 82 -30.28 7.27 10.89
CA ASP A 82 -30.65 8.68 11.15
C ASP A 82 -29.76 9.37 12.20
N ASN A 83 -28.60 8.79 12.51
CA ASN A 83 -27.68 9.21 13.57
C ASN A 83 -28.32 9.15 14.99
N ASP A 84 -29.38 8.36 15.16
CA ASP A 84 -30.08 8.19 16.44
C ASP A 84 -29.42 7.08 17.25
N GLU A 85 -28.66 7.49 18.26
CA GLU A 85 -27.95 6.60 19.20
C GLU A 85 -28.84 6.17 20.41
N SER A 86 -30.11 6.54 20.44
CA SER A 86 -31.00 6.27 21.58
C SER A 86 -31.36 4.79 21.74
N SER A 87 -31.24 3.99 20.68
CA SER A 87 -31.52 2.56 20.66
C SER A 87 -30.48 1.76 19.90
N GLU A 88 -30.11 0.59 20.44
CA GLU A 88 -29.25 -0.38 19.71
C GLU A 88 -29.90 -0.94 18.43
N GLU A 89 -31.23 -0.89 18.31
CA GLU A 89 -31.94 -1.30 17.10
C GLU A 89 -31.59 -0.42 15.90
N ASN A 90 -31.21 0.83 16.14
CA ASN A 90 -30.75 1.77 15.14
C ASN A 90 -29.30 1.52 14.67
N LEU A 91 -28.55 0.67 15.38
CA LEU A 91 -27.18 0.35 15.00
C LEU A 91 -27.15 -0.36 13.63
N THR A 92 -26.48 0.25 12.65
CA THR A 92 -26.33 -0.29 11.29
C THR A 92 -24.93 -0.74 11.00
N LEU A 93 -23.90 -0.12 11.62
CA LEU A 93 -22.52 -0.50 11.50
C LEU A 93 -21.81 -0.37 12.86
N ASN A 94 -21.11 -1.43 13.27
CA ASN A 94 -20.12 -1.38 14.35
C ASN A 94 -18.92 -2.23 13.92
N TYR A 95 -17.94 -1.56 13.37
CA TYR A 95 -16.68 -2.14 12.94
C TYR A 95 -15.57 -1.72 13.90
N ARG A 96 -14.77 -2.67 14.36
CA ARG A 96 -13.58 -2.44 15.18
C ARG A 96 -12.48 -3.37 14.71
N SER A 97 -11.31 -2.82 14.44
CA SER A 97 -10.14 -3.62 14.06
C SER A 97 -8.87 -3.11 14.72
N ASP A 98 -7.95 -4.05 14.95
CA ASP A 98 -6.55 -3.80 15.26
C ASP A 98 -5.69 -4.50 14.23
N GLU A 99 -4.79 -3.76 13.61
CA GLU A 99 -3.76 -4.24 12.70
C GLU A 99 -2.40 -3.98 13.35
N ILE A 100 -1.65 -5.03 13.62
CA ILE A 100 -0.32 -4.93 14.23
C ILE A 100 0.67 -5.62 13.32
N GLU A 101 1.75 -4.93 12.96
CA GLU A 101 2.81 -5.48 12.12
C GLU A 101 4.17 -5.30 12.80
N ASN A 102 4.85 -6.41 13.04
CA ASN A 102 6.22 -6.45 13.55
C ASN A 102 7.14 -6.88 12.41
N LYS A 103 8.10 -6.03 12.04
CA LYS A 103 8.94 -6.20 10.85
C LYS A 103 10.41 -6.26 11.23
N LEU A 104 11.11 -7.21 10.65
CA LEU A 104 12.56 -7.29 10.61
C LEU A 104 13.00 -7.24 9.15
N ARG A 105 13.91 -6.33 8.80
CA ARG A 105 14.46 -6.20 7.46
C ARG A 105 15.97 -6.09 7.53
N SER A 106 16.66 -6.88 6.71
CA SER A 106 18.08 -6.70 6.42
C SER A 106 18.24 -6.16 5.01
N GLU A 107 19.06 -5.12 4.85
CA GLU A 107 19.35 -4.50 3.56
C GLU A 107 20.84 -4.20 3.46
N ASN A 108 21.48 -4.68 2.39
CA ASN A 108 22.91 -4.59 2.22
C ASN A 108 23.23 -4.01 0.86
N ILE A 109 24.12 -3.03 0.83
CA ILE A 109 24.56 -2.34 -0.37
C ILE A 109 26.03 -2.66 -0.60
N PHE A 110 26.31 -3.37 -1.67
CA PHE A 110 27.67 -3.68 -2.13
C PHE A 110 28.02 -2.80 -3.32
N ARG A 111 29.17 -2.12 -3.25
CA ARG A 111 29.66 -1.25 -4.33
C ARG A 111 30.87 -1.91 -4.99
N PHE A 112 30.65 -2.37 -6.21
CA PHE A 112 31.69 -2.89 -7.10
C PHE A 112 32.19 -1.78 -8.05
N PRO A 113 33.32 -2.00 -8.77
CA PRO A 113 33.82 -1.01 -9.71
C PRO A 113 32.83 -0.59 -10.79
N PHE A 114 32.02 -1.53 -11.30
CA PHE A 114 31.14 -1.31 -12.45
C PHE A 114 29.64 -1.26 -12.10
N PHE A 115 29.24 -1.70 -10.91
CA PHE A 115 27.84 -1.71 -10.52
C PHE A 115 27.67 -1.67 -9.01
N ARG A 116 26.49 -1.33 -8.58
CA ARG A 116 26.04 -1.41 -7.17
C ARG A 116 25.00 -2.52 -7.07
N LEU A 117 25.17 -3.41 -6.10
CA LEU A 117 24.24 -4.48 -5.79
C LEU A 117 23.56 -4.20 -4.44
N ASN A 118 22.24 -4.10 -4.44
CA ASN A 118 21.44 -4.05 -3.24
C ASN A 118 20.74 -5.40 -3.06
N VAL A 119 20.96 -6.05 -1.92
CA VAL A 119 20.29 -7.31 -1.58
C VAL A 119 19.67 -7.20 -0.19
N GLY A 120 18.56 -7.86 0.00
CA GLY A 120 17.91 -7.85 1.30
C GLY A 120 16.82 -8.87 1.43
N GLY A 121 16.32 -8.98 2.66
CA GLY A 121 15.19 -9.80 3.00
C GLY A 121 14.38 -9.17 4.12
N ASN A 122 13.14 -9.55 4.20
CA ASN A 122 12.23 -9.14 5.25
C ASN A 122 11.49 -10.35 5.84
N LEU A 123 11.23 -10.26 7.12
CA LEU A 123 10.35 -11.13 7.88
C LEU A 123 9.35 -10.24 8.60
N GLU A 124 8.07 -10.57 8.51
CA GLU A 124 7.03 -9.79 9.14
C GLU A 124 6.01 -10.72 9.79
N TYR A 125 5.69 -10.45 11.05
CA TYR A 125 4.56 -11.08 11.72
C TYR A 125 3.46 -10.04 11.91
N ALA A 126 2.33 -10.27 11.23
CA ALA A 126 1.15 -9.43 11.28
C ALA A 126 0.04 -10.11 12.08
N THR A 127 -0.69 -9.34 12.88
CA THR A 127 -1.95 -9.77 13.50
C THR A 127 -3.04 -8.80 13.13
N TYR A 128 -4.17 -9.34 12.70
CA TYR A 128 -5.38 -8.60 12.40
C TYR A 128 -6.53 -9.16 13.21
N THR A 129 -7.08 -8.35 14.11
CA THR A 129 -8.31 -8.68 14.82
C THR A 129 -9.43 -7.78 14.37
N ASN A 130 -10.64 -8.32 14.24
CA ASN A 130 -11.79 -7.61 13.75
C ASN A 130 -13.06 -8.11 14.46
N ARG A 131 -13.94 -7.17 14.76
CA ARG A 131 -15.35 -7.42 15.11
C ARG A 131 -16.21 -6.54 14.24
N THR A 132 -17.00 -7.18 13.37
CA THR A 132 -17.89 -6.50 12.43
C THR A 132 -19.33 -6.89 12.70
N TYR A 133 -20.16 -5.90 12.94
CA TYR A 133 -21.61 -5.98 12.84
C TYR A 133 -22.06 -4.96 11.79
N GLN A 134 -22.78 -5.41 10.77
CA GLN A 134 -23.28 -4.56 9.69
C GLN A 134 -24.62 -5.05 9.18
N LYS A 135 -25.63 -4.16 9.17
CA LYS A 135 -26.89 -4.37 8.46
C LYS A 135 -26.76 -3.85 7.04
N GLN A 136 -26.88 -4.74 6.05
CA GLN A 136 -26.91 -4.37 4.63
C GLN A 136 -28.36 -4.27 4.18
N PHE A 137 -28.77 -3.09 3.70
CA PHE A 137 -30.11 -2.82 3.17
C PHE A 137 -30.10 -3.03 1.66
N THR A 138 -29.99 -4.28 1.26
CA THR A 138 -30.14 -4.73 -0.13
C THR A 138 -31.55 -5.24 -0.38
N THR A 139 -31.88 -5.67 -1.61
CA THR A 139 -33.18 -6.28 -1.93
C THR A 139 -33.58 -7.38 -0.94
N ILE A 140 -32.61 -8.13 -0.43
CA ILE A 140 -32.78 -9.10 0.68
C ILE A 140 -31.91 -8.58 1.84
N PRO A 141 -32.52 -8.02 2.91
CA PRO A 141 -31.75 -7.52 4.06
C PRO A 141 -30.83 -8.61 4.64
N ARG A 142 -29.58 -8.26 4.84
CA ARG A 142 -28.56 -9.18 5.37
C ARG A 142 -27.86 -8.56 6.57
N VAL A 143 -27.61 -9.37 7.60
CA VAL A 143 -26.77 -9.01 8.74
C VAL A 143 -25.43 -9.75 8.62
N ILE A 144 -24.36 -8.99 8.59
CA ILE A 144 -22.99 -9.51 8.71
C ILE A 144 -22.59 -9.34 10.17
N ASN A 145 -22.25 -10.45 10.82
CA ASN A 145 -21.79 -10.44 12.21
C ASN A 145 -20.73 -11.52 12.38
N TYR A 146 -19.47 -11.09 12.48
CA TYR A 146 -18.36 -12.03 12.66
C TYR A 146 -17.21 -11.43 13.47
N HIS A 147 -16.36 -12.30 13.96
CA HIS A 147 -15.13 -11.98 14.64
C HIS A 147 -13.96 -12.72 13.97
N THR A 148 -12.87 -11.99 13.76
CA THR A 148 -11.65 -12.53 13.18
C THR A 148 -10.47 -12.28 14.10
N ASP A 149 -9.60 -13.27 14.16
CA ASP A 149 -8.28 -13.23 14.76
C ASP A 149 -7.33 -13.93 13.78
N LEU A 150 -6.64 -13.14 12.95
CA LEU A 150 -5.76 -13.61 11.87
C LEU A 150 -4.31 -13.30 12.26
N GLY A 151 -3.50 -14.36 12.43
CA GLY A 151 -2.05 -14.27 12.48
C GLY A 151 -1.46 -14.59 11.12
N LEU A 152 -0.45 -13.86 10.69
CA LEU A 152 0.16 -14.00 9.36
C LEU A 152 1.67 -13.79 9.43
N LEU A 153 2.44 -14.82 9.08
CA LEU A 153 3.88 -14.71 8.88
C LEU A 153 4.16 -14.45 7.40
N LYS A 154 4.84 -13.34 7.10
CA LYS A 154 5.21 -12.92 5.74
C LYS A 154 6.72 -12.84 5.62
N TRP A 155 7.27 -13.28 4.50
CA TRP A 155 8.70 -13.19 4.21
C TRP A 155 8.95 -12.83 2.75
N GLY A 156 10.10 -12.23 2.50
CA GLY A 156 10.47 -11.83 1.14
C GLY A 156 11.95 -11.62 1.00
N LEU A 157 12.44 -11.81 -0.23
CA LEU A 157 13.82 -11.59 -0.63
C LEU A 157 13.84 -10.68 -1.84
N TYR A 158 14.89 -9.86 -1.96
CA TYR A 158 15.09 -9.04 -3.14
C TYR A 158 16.56 -8.82 -3.46
N ALA A 159 16.83 -8.61 -4.74
CA ALA A 159 18.12 -8.15 -5.24
C ALA A 159 17.91 -7.11 -6.33
N THR A 160 18.75 -6.08 -6.36
CA THR A 160 18.74 -5.05 -7.40
C THR A 160 20.17 -4.70 -7.77
N ALA A 161 20.54 -4.91 -9.03
CA ALA A 161 21.79 -4.47 -9.61
C ALA A 161 21.59 -3.14 -10.33
N ILE A 162 22.46 -2.16 -10.07
CA ILE A 162 22.40 -0.83 -10.66
C ILE A 162 23.74 -0.55 -11.31
N TYR A 163 23.70 -0.34 -12.62
CA TYR A 163 24.82 0.06 -13.45
C TYR A 163 24.68 1.54 -13.82
N GLU A 164 25.78 2.27 -13.74
CA GLU A 164 25.90 3.65 -14.19
C GLU A 164 27.15 3.78 -15.05
N SER A 165 27.01 4.31 -16.26
CA SER A 165 28.15 4.48 -17.16
C SER A 165 29.08 5.58 -16.68
N ASP A 166 30.38 5.47 -16.98
CA ASP A 166 31.42 6.42 -16.55
C ASP A 166 31.14 7.86 -16.97
N ASN A 167 30.46 8.06 -18.09
CA ASN A 167 30.06 9.39 -18.59
C ASN A 167 28.70 9.87 -18.04
N GLU A 168 28.12 9.15 -17.07
CA GLU A 168 26.81 9.45 -16.44
C GLU A 168 25.64 9.60 -17.43
N ARG A 169 25.79 9.08 -18.67
CA ARG A 169 24.76 9.16 -19.70
C ARG A 169 23.72 8.06 -19.61
N PHE A 170 24.13 6.88 -19.12
CA PHE A 170 23.27 5.71 -19.07
C PHE A 170 23.24 5.12 -17.68
N THR A 171 22.04 4.89 -17.15
CA THR A 171 21.79 4.16 -15.92
C THR A 171 20.82 3.03 -16.21
N ALA A 172 21.15 1.82 -15.76
CA ALA A 172 20.28 0.65 -15.81
C ALA A 172 20.09 0.07 -14.41
N SER A 173 18.88 -0.31 -14.08
CA SER A 173 18.55 -0.99 -12.83
C SER A 173 17.76 -2.25 -13.14
N LEU A 174 18.31 -3.40 -12.78
CA LEU A 174 17.65 -4.70 -12.88
C LEU A 174 17.38 -5.22 -11.47
N GLY A 175 16.13 -5.44 -11.15
CA GLY A 175 15.70 -5.92 -9.85
C GLY A 175 14.84 -7.17 -9.94
N VAL A 176 14.89 -7.97 -8.89
CA VAL A 176 13.96 -9.09 -8.66
C VAL A 176 13.56 -9.10 -7.19
N ARG A 177 12.30 -9.37 -6.95
CA ARG A 177 11.75 -9.57 -5.60
C ARG A 177 10.85 -10.79 -5.62
N ALA A 178 10.81 -11.51 -4.51
CA ALA A 178 9.89 -12.61 -4.28
C ALA A 178 9.33 -12.48 -2.87
N ASP A 179 8.02 -12.63 -2.73
CA ASP A 179 7.29 -12.53 -1.48
C ASP A 179 6.44 -13.78 -1.27
N ALA A 180 6.24 -14.17 -0.02
CA ALA A 180 5.36 -15.26 0.37
C ALA A 180 4.82 -15.03 1.78
N ASN A 181 3.79 -15.81 2.15
CA ASN A 181 3.23 -15.83 3.50
C ASN A 181 2.58 -17.20 3.80
N ASP A 182 2.21 -17.42 5.06
CA ASP A 182 1.62 -18.66 5.54
C ASP A 182 0.08 -18.70 5.51
N TYR A 183 -0.56 -17.74 4.83
CA TYR A 183 -2.02 -17.67 4.75
C TYR A 183 -2.61 -18.92 4.06
N SER A 184 -2.07 -19.28 2.90
CA SER A 184 -2.56 -20.41 2.11
C SER A 184 -1.43 -21.04 1.28
N PRO A 185 -1.63 -22.27 0.76
CA PRO A 185 -0.66 -22.90 -0.14
C PRO A 185 -0.34 -22.05 -1.38
N GLU A 186 -1.33 -21.33 -1.93
CA GLU A 186 -1.21 -20.45 -3.10
C GLU A 186 -0.31 -19.22 -2.83
N MET A 187 -0.15 -18.85 -1.57
CA MET A 187 0.65 -17.70 -1.16
C MET A 187 1.99 -18.05 -0.52
N ASN A 188 2.29 -19.33 -0.34
CA ASN A 188 3.45 -19.80 0.43
C ASN A 188 4.73 -19.95 -0.40
N ASN A 189 4.61 -20.05 -1.72
CA ASN A 189 5.75 -20.27 -2.59
C ASN A 189 6.31 -18.93 -3.11
N LEU A 190 7.56 -18.62 -2.78
CA LEU A 190 8.26 -17.40 -3.23
C LEU A 190 8.32 -17.25 -4.75
N LEU A 191 8.38 -18.34 -5.51
CA LEU A 191 8.52 -18.29 -6.97
C LEU A 191 7.23 -17.89 -7.67
N ASP A 192 6.07 -18.09 -7.04
CA ASP A 192 4.77 -17.74 -7.60
C ASP A 192 4.53 -16.22 -7.58
N GLN A 193 5.21 -15.50 -6.66
CA GLN A 193 5.16 -14.05 -6.54
C GLN A 193 6.48 -13.38 -7.00
N LEU A 194 7.13 -13.95 -8.02
CA LEU A 194 8.36 -13.39 -8.56
C LEU A 194 8.09 -12.07 -9.30
N SER A 195 8.74 -11.00 -8.86
CA SER A 195 8.56 -9.60 -9.30
C SER A 195 9.81 -9.08 -10.00
N PRO A 196 10.07 -9.40 -11.29
CA PRO A 196 11.17 -8.82 -12.06
C PRO A 196 10.86 -7.36 -12.41
N ARG A 197 11.89 -6.51 -12.40
CA ARG A 197 11.81 -5.08 -12.70
C ARG A 197 13.03 -4.63 -13.47
N LEU A 198 12.82 -3.82 -14.51
CA LEU A 198 13.86 -3.16 -15.27
C LEU A 198 13.55 -1.68 -15.37
N SER A 199 14.55 -0.83 -15.10
CA SER A 199 14.45 0.62 -15.33
C SER A 199 15.70 1.07 -16.06
N LEU A 200 15.52 1.93 -17.05
CA LEU A 200 16.58 2.49 -17.89
C LEU A 200 16.44 4.01 -17.90
N SER A 201 17.56 4.71 -17.85
CA SER A 201 17.65 6.16 -18.04
C SER A 201 18.79 6.47 -18.99
N TYR A 202 18.52 7.27 -20.01
CA TYR A 202 19.53 7.68 -20.99
C TYR A 202 19.46 9.18 -21.22
N ARG A 203 20.58 9.88 -21.05
CA ARG A 203 20.72 11.30 -21.39
C ARG A 203 20.89 11.45 -22.90
N LEU A 204 19.82 11.88 -23.58
CA LEU A 204 19.77 12.05 -25.03
C LEU A 204 20.74 13.14 -25.50
N PHE A 205 20.53 14.37 -25.00
CA PHE A 205 21.36 15.54 -25.28
C PHE A 205 21.17 16.61 -24.20
N GLY A 206 22.20 17.39 -23.92
CA GLY A 206 22.15 18.47 -22.92
C GLY A 206 21.59 18.01 -21.59
N ALA A 207 20.44 18.57 -21.22
CA ALA A 207 19.72 18.31 -19.97
C ALA A 207 18.47 17.44 -20.16
N VAL A 208 18.31 16.76 -21.31
CA VAL A 208 17.15 15.92 -21.65
C VAL A 208 17.48 14.46 -21.42
N TYR A 209 16.60 13.76 -20.65
CA TYR A 209 16.70 12.36 -20.34
C TYR A 209 15.48 11.58 -20.84
N LEU A 210 15.71 10.40 -21.39
CA LEU A 210 14.68 9.40 -21.69
C LEU A 210 14.71 8.36 -20.58
N ASN A 211 13.57 8.13 -19.95
CA ASN A 211 13.39 7.14 -18.88
C ASN A 211 12.38 6.09 -19.33
N GLY A 212 12.67 4.83 -19.06
CA GLY A 212 11.75 3.72 -19.32
C GLY A 212 11.76 2.73 -18.17
N SER A 213 10.63 2.16 -17.88
CA SER A 213 10.48 1.13 -16.84
C SER A 213 9.48 0.06 -17.25
N ILE A 214 9.75 -1.18 -16.85
CA ILE A 214 8.83 -2.30 -16.94
C ILE A 214 8.99 -3.17 -15.70
N GLY A 215 7.90 -3.69 -15.17
CA GLY A 215 7.98 -4.55 -13.99
C GLY A 215 6.69 -5.24 -13.65
N ARG A 216 6.83 -6.33 -12.91
CA ARG A 216 5.74 -7.06 -12.26
C ARG A 216 5.78 -6.82 -10.77
N TYR A 217 4.60 -6.67 -10.20
CA TYR A 217 4.41 -6.39 -8.78
C TYR A 217 3.31 -7.29 -8.23
N TYR A 218 3.49 -7.71 -6.98
CA TYR A 218 2.48 -8.44 -6.23
C TYR A 218 2.14 -7.69 -4.96
N GLU A 219 0.86 -7.68 -4.60
CA GLU A 219 0.33 -7.05 -3.41
C GLU A 219 -0.58 -8.02 -2.68
N LEU A 220 -0.41 -8.12 -1.37
CA LEU A 220 -1.30 -8.92 -0.53
C LEU A 220 -2.69 -8.26 -0.49
N PRO A 221 -3.79 -9.02 -0.68
CA PRO A 221 -5.13 -8.48 -0.44
C PRO A 221 -5.28 -7.91 0.96
N PRO A 222 -6.16 -6.90 1.18
CA PRO A 222 -6.39 -6.31 2.50
C PRO A 222 -6.76 -7.33 3.58
N TYR A 223 -6.37 -7.09 4.81
CA TYR A 223 -6.68 -8.00 5.94
C TYR A 223 -8.17 -8.20 6.16
N THR A 224 -9.02 -7.21 5.82
CA THR A 224 -10.47 -7.36 5.82
C THR A 224 -10.94 -8.50 4.91
N VAL A 225 -10.33 -8.62 3.72
CA VAL A 225 -10.60 -9.69 2.76
C VAL A 225 -10.05 -11.03 3.27
N LEU A 226 -8.80 -11.05 3.73
CA LEU A 226 -8.17 -12.28 4.22
C LEU A 226 -8.87 -12.83 5.47
N GLY A 227 -9.32 -11.93 6.35
CA GLY A 227 -9.95 -12.26 7.62
C GLY A 227 -11.44 -12.52 7.56
N PHE A 228 -12.10 -12.42 6.38
CA PHE A 228 -13.54 -12.62 6.28
C PHE A 228 -13.94 -14.04 6.60
N LYS A 229 -14.93 -14.19 7.51
CA LYS A 229 -15.47 -15.47 7.96
C LYS A 229 -16.96 -15.59 7.67
N ASP A 230 -17.40 -16.85 7.46
CA ASP A 230 -18.81 -17.20 7.45
C ASP A 230 -19.41 -17.23 8.86
N ASN A 231 -20.72 -17.49 8.95
CA ASN A 231 -21.43 -17.62 10.21
C ASN A 231 -21.01 -18.88 11.03
N GLN A 232 -20.29 -19.81 10.42
CA GLN A 232 -19.71 -20.99 11.06
C GLN A 232 -18.28 -20.73 11.58
N GLY A 233 -17.71 -19.56 11.28
CA GLY A 233 -16.37 -19.18 11.70
C GLY A 233 -15.23 -19.61 10.76
N ASN A 234 -15.54 -20.11 9.56
CA ASN A 234 -14.54 -20.52 8.57
C ASN A 234 -14.03 -19.31 7.77
N TYR A 235 -12.74 -19.27 7.48
CA TYR A 235 -12.15 -18.27 6.58
C TYR A 235 -12.55 -18.56 5.12
N LEU A 236 -13.62 -17.88 4.63
CA LEU A 236 -14.17 -18.14 3.30
C LEU A 236 -13.18 -17.86 2.19
N ASN A 237 -12.46 -16.74 2.27
CA ASN A 237 -11.53 -16.34 1.21
C ASN A 237 -10.27 -17.20 1.17
N LYS A 238 -9.91 -17.85 2.29
CA LYS A 238 -8.89 -18.90 2.30
C LYS A 238 -9.38 -20.15 1.57
N ALA A 239 -10.62 -20.56 1.80
CA ALA A 239 -11.24 -21.68 1.10
C ALA A 239 -11.48 -21.42 -0.40
N ASN A 240 -11.62 -20.15 -0.80
CA ASN A 240 -11.73 -19.72 -2.19
C ASN A 240 -10.37 -19.60 -2.91
N HIS A 241 -9.27 -20.10 -2.32
CA HIS A 241 -7.93 -20.08 -2.90
C HIS A 241 -7.47 -18.68 -3.33
N LEU A 242 -7.70 -17.69 -2.45
CA LEU A 242 -7.28 -16.31 -2.71
C LEU A 242 -5.77 -16.21 -2.89
N THR A 243 -5.34 -15.42 -3.88
CA THR A 243 -3.93 -15.21 -4.23
C THR A 243 -3.52 -13.75 -4.07
N TYR A 244 -2.23 -13.45 -4.25
CA TYR A 244 -1.75 -12.08 -4.37
C TYR A 244 -2.36 -11.39 -5.59
N ILE A 245 -2.66 -10.11 -5.45
CA ILE A 245 -3.01 -9.23 -6.57
C ILE A 245 -1.76 -9.01 -7.41
N ARG A 246 -1.84 -9.21 -8.73
CA ARG A 246 -0.74 -8.99 -9.66
C ARG A 246 -0.94 -7.69 -10.45
N SER A 247 0.14 -6.92 -10.61
CA SER A 247 0.17 -5.75 -11.47
C SER A 247 1.40 -5.79 -12.38
N ASP A 248 1.18 -5.82 -13.70
CA ASP A 248 2.22 -5.66 -14.72
C ASP A 248 2.20 -4.19 -15.19
N GLN A 249 3.33 -3.50 -15.10
CA GLN A 249 3.42 -2.06 -15.32
C GLN A 249 4.52 -1.73 -16.32
N ALA A 250 4.27 -0.72 -17.17
CA ALA A 250 5.26 -0.12 -18.06
C ALA A 250 5.11 1.40 -18.04
N GLY A 251 6.23 2.11 -18.09
CA GLY A 251 6.30 3.56 -18.17
C GLY A 251 7.38 4.01 -19.14
N LEU A 252 7.12 5.10 -19.86
CA LEU A 252 8.09 5.77 -20.73
C LEU A 252 7.92 7.27 -20.58
N GLY A 253 9.03 7.99 -20.31
CA GLY A 253 8.97 9.41 -20.06
C GLY A 253 10.19 10.18 -20.53
N LEU A 254 9.98 11.46 -20.75
CA LEU A 254 11.01 12.45 -20.98
C LEU A 254 11.15 13.34 -19.75
N GLU A 255 12.38 13.65 -19.41
CA GLU A 255 12.71 14.55 -18.32
C GLU A 255 13.69 15.61 -18.79
N TYR A 256 13.42 16.88 -18.45
CA TYR A 256 14.25 18.02 -18.75
C TYR A 256 14.72 18.69 -17.47
N ARG A 257 16.05 18.74 -17.25
CA ARG A 257 16.71 19.33 -16.09
C ARG A 257 17.59 20.51 -16.51
N PRO A 258 17.05 21.69 -16.86
CA PRO A 258 17.84 22.82 -17.33
C PRO A 258 18.81 23.36 -16.27
N SER A 259 18.55 23.10 -15.00
CA SER A 259 19.40 23.50 -13.89
C SER A 259 19.22 22.56 -12.70
N SER A 260 20.05 22.70 -11.65
CA SER A 260 19.95 21.92 -10.41
C SER A 260 18.66 22.16 -9.61
N TYR A 261 18.00 23.28 -9.85
CA TYR A 261 16.78 23.70 -9.12
C TYR A 261 15.50 23.56 -9.95
N LEU A 262 15.59 23.21 -11.24
CA LEU A 262 14.43 23.12 -12.13
C LEU A 262 14.38 21.80 -12.87
N LYS A 263 13.23 21.14 -12.81
CA LYS A 263 12.97 19.86 -13.44
C LYS A 263 11.55 19.83 -14.00
N PHE A 264 11.42 19.35 -15.24
CA PHE A 264 10.14 19.00 -15.86
C PHE A 264 10.16 17.54 -16.28
N SER A 265 9.03 16.85 -16.15
CA SER A 265 8.88 15.49 -16.68
C SER A 265 7.50 15.30 -17.29
N ALA A 266 7.46 14.47 -18.32
CA ALA A 266 6.25 13.97 -18.95
C ALA A 266 6.40 12.46 -19.09
N GLU A 267 5.49 11.66 -18.48
CA GLU A 267 5.53 10.20 -18.48
C GLU A 267 4.19 9.63 -18.89
N GLY A 268 4.20 8.74 -19.90
CA GLY A 268 3.09 7.86 -20.19
C GLY A 268 3.23 6.55 -19.45
N PHE A 269 2.15 6.04 -18.88
CA PHE A 269 2.15 4.77 -18.15
C PHE A 269 1.01 3.85 -18.59
N TYR A 270 1.25 2.54 -18.44
CA TYR A 270 0.26 1.49 -18.58
C TYR A 270 0.40 0.49 -17.43
N LYS A 271 -0.72 0.16 -16.78
CA LYS A 271 -0.81 -0.83 -15.70
C LYS A 271 -1.91 -1.82 -16.02
N LYS A 272 -1.57 -3.10 -15.96
CA LYS A 272 -2.54 -4.20 -16.07
C LYS A 272 -2.62 -4.90 -14.73
N TYR A 273 -3.83 -5.09 -14.22
CA TYR A 273 -4.11 -5.80 -13.00
C TYR A 273 -4.72 -7.15 -13.30
N ASP A 274 -4.27 -8.17 -12.62
CA ASP A 274 -4.80 -9.53 -12.65
C ASP A 274 -4.94 -10.05 -11.22
N GLN A 275 -5.72 -11.11 -11.04
CA GLN A 275 -5.94 -11.75 -9.75
C GLN A 275 -6.51 -10.78 -8.69
N TYR A 276 -7.22 -9.74 -9.12
CA TYR A 276 -7.85 -8.80 -8.20
C TYR A 276 -9.08 -9.46 -7.54
N PRO A 277 -9.38 -9.17 -6.24
CA PRO A 277 -10.56 -9.69 -5.57
C PRO A 277 -11.86 -9.30 -6.27
N MET A 278 -12.62 -10.31 -6.72
CA MET A 278 -13.95 -10.22 -7.30
C MET A 278 -14.97 -10.71 -6.29
N SER A 279 -15.97 -9.92 -6.00
CA SER A 279 -17.07 -10.32 -5.13
C SER A 279 -17.83 -11.53 -5.71
N LEU A 280 -18.09 -12.52 -4.89
CA LEU A 280 -18.97 -13.65 -5.22
C LEU A 280 -20.46 -13.34 -4.99
N VAL A 281 -20.76 -12.18 -4.39
CA VAL A 281 -22.15 -11.76 -4.09
C VAL A 281 -22.78 -11.08 -5.30
N ASP A 282 -22.05 -10.20 -5.99
CA ASP A 282 -22.57 -9.34 -7.06
C ASP A 282 -21.68 -9.29 -8.31
N SER A 283 -20.57 -10.05 -8.31
CA SER A 283 -19.59 -10.09 -9.42
C SER A 283 -18.96 -8.72 -9.75
N ILE A 284 -18.84 -7.85 -8.74
CA ILE A 284 -18.18 -6.56 -8.87
C ILE A 284 -16.76 -6.65 -8.27
N PRO A 285 -15.70 -6.21 -8.99
CA PRO A 285 -14.37 -6.10 -8.41
C PRO A 285 -14.37 -5.18 -7.19
N LEU A 286 -13.66 -5.54 -6.12
CA LEU A 286 -13.62 -4.72 -4.91
C LEU A 286 -13.06 -3.32 -5.17
N ALA A 287 -12.19 -3.14 -6.18
CA ALA A 287 -11.72 -1.83 -6.59
C ALA A 287 -12.83 -0.88 -7.07
N SER A 288 -13.96 -1.42 -7.54
CA SER A 288 -15.11 -0.64 -8.04
C SER A 288 -16.18 -0.38 -6.98
N LYS A 289 -16.01 -0.92 -5.75
CA LYS A 289 -16.97 -0.76 -4.63
C LYS A 289 -16.65 0.39 -3.69
N GLY A 290 -15.68 1.26 -4.01
CA GLY A 290 -15.15 2.27 -3.09
C GLY A 290 -16.05 3.48 -2.82
N THR A 291 -17.30 3.50 -3.29
CA THR A 291 -18.21 4.64 -3.11
C THR A 291 -19.11 4.53 -1.88
N ASP A 292 -19.24 3.36 -1.29
CA ASP A 292 -20.04 3.16 -0.08
C ASP A 292 -19.16 3.33 1.16
N TYR A 293 -19.62 4.10 2.11
CA TYR A 293 -18.93 4.35 3.39
C TYR A 293 -18.86 3.12 4.31
N GLY A 294 -19.09 1.93 3.77
CA GLY A 294 -19.02 0.66 4.49
C GLY A 294 -17.59 0.13 4.63
N VAL A 295 -17.48 -1.03 5.26
CA VAL A 295 -16.21 -1.76 5.35
C VAL A 295 -16.01 -2.56 4.07
N LEU A 296 -14.96 -2.23 3.31
CA LEU A 296 -14.64 -2.95 2.09
C LEU A 296 -13.97 -4.30 2.41
N GLY A 297 -14.40 -5.36 1.71
CA GLY A 297 -13.77 -6.67 1.80
C GLY A 297 -14.36 -7.62 2.85
N ASN A 298 -15.43 -7.25 3.54
CA ASN A 298 -16.18 -8.11 4.46
C ASN A 298 -17.19 -9.01 3.70
N GLU A 299 -16.72 -9.66 2.66
CA GLU A 299 -17.50 -10.54 1.78
C GLU A 299 -16.66 -11.65 1.17
N ALA A 300 -17.32 -12.68 0.63
CA ALA A 300 -16.68 -13.75 -0.12
C ALA A 300 -16.18 -13.24 -1.47
N VAL A 301 -14.93 -13.53 -1.80
CA VAL A 301 -14.29 -13.11 -3.06
C VAL A 301 -13.51 -14.23 -3.71
N SER A 302 -13.21 -14.07 -5.00
CA SER A 302 -12.26 -14.89 -5.76
C SER A 302 -11.19 -13.99 -6.40
N SER A 303 -10.00 -14.53 -6.70
CA SER A 303 -8.90 -13.81 -7.38
C SER A 303 -9.05 -13.83 -8.90
N THR A 304 -10.19 -13.37 -9.43
CA THR A 304 -10.53 -13.49 -10.85
C THR A 304 -10.73 -12.17 -11.59
N ALA A 305 -10.80 -11.05 -10.87
CA ALA A 305 -10.98 -9.76 -11.51
C ALA A 305 -9.71 -9.30 -12.21
N THR A 306 -9.89 -8.60 -13.32
CA THR A 306 -8.84 -7.95 -14.08
C THR A 306 -9.14 -6.46 -14.24
N GLY A 307 -8.11 -5.66 -14.45
CA GLY A 307 -8.26 -4.22 -14.65
C GLY A 307 -7.10 -3.64 -15.44
N ARG A 308 -7.25 -2.42 -15.89
CA ARG A 308 -6.19 -1.64 -16.52
C ARG A 308 -6.31 -0.17 -16.16
N ALA A 309 -5.15 0.49 -16.04
CA ALA A 309 -5.06 1.93 -15.95
C ALA A 309 -3.95 2.40 -16.89
N TYR A 310 -4.17 3.47 -17.61
CA TYR A 310 -3.16 4.09 -18.47
C TYR A 310 -3.39 5.59 -18.49
N GLY A 311 -2.32 6.34 -18.67
CA GLY A 311 -2.43 7.78 -18.59
C GLY A 311 -1.13 8.50 -18.90
N LEU A 312 -1.20 9.82 -18.73
CA LEU A 312 -0.08 10.75 -18.87
C LEU A 312 0.09 11.54 -17.58
N GLU A 313 1.31 11.61 -17.09
CA GLU A 313 1.67 12.44 -15.94
C GLU A 313 2.65 13.55 -16.37
N LEU A 314 2.33 14.79 -16.02
CA LEU A 314 3.18 15.95 -16.21
C LEU A 314 3.59 16.48 -14.84
N THR A 315 4.90 16.66 -14.60
CA THR A 315 5.39 17.24 -13.35
C THR A 315 6.37 18.37 -13.62
N GLY A 316 6.18 19.49 -12.96
CA GLY A 316 7.11 20.60 -12.87
C GLY A 316 7.59 20.79 -11.42
N ARG A 317 8.90 20.83 -11.21
CA ARG A 317 9.49 21.02 -9.90
C ARG A 317 10.50 22.15 -9.93
N TRP A 318 10.29 23.14 -9.06
CA TRP A 318 11.20 24.21 -8.75
C TRP A 318 11.68 24.03 -7.31
N TYR A 319 12.97 23.79 -7.11
CA TYR A 319 13.50 23.38 -5.83
C TYR A 319 14.50 24.39 -5.29
N ASN A 320 14.20 24.98 -4.12
CA ASN A 320 15.09 25.87 -3.35
C ASN A 320 15.79 26.98 -4.14
N TYR A 321 15.12 27.57 -5.13
CA TYR A 321 15.65 28.75 -5.80
C TYR A 321 15.20 30.00 -5.05
N LYS A 322 16.17 30.77 -4.52
CA LYS A 322 15.91 31.96 -3.69
C LYS A 322 14.96 31.70 -2.50
N GLY A 323 15.07 30.51 -1.89
CA GLY A 323 14.23 30.12 -0.75
C GLY A 323 12.83 29.59 -1.12
N LEU A 324 12.47 29.57 -2.41
CA LEU A 324 11.18 29.08 -2.86
C LEU A 324 11.29 27.63 -3.37
N THR A 325 10.34 26.81 -2.98
CA THR A 325 10.12 25.47 -3.55
C THR A 325 8.69 25.40 -4.05
N PHE A 326 8.53 24.95 -5.30
CA PHE A 326 7.22 24.79 -5.94
C PHE A 326 7.19 23.45 -6.67
N ILE A 327 6.08 22.72 -6.55
CA ILE A 327 5.81 21.47 -7.27
C ILE A 327 4.41 21.57 -7.84
N ALA A 328 4.29 21.32 -9.15
CA ALA A 328 3.00 21.15 -9.82
C ALA A 328 3.01 19.80 -10.52
N SER A 329 1.91 19.07 -10.42
CA SER A 329 1.68 17.84 -11.17
C SER A 329 0.26 17.82 -11.75
N TYR A 330 0.13 17.23 -12.92
CA TYR A 330 -1.13 16.98 -13.59
C TYR A 330 -1.12 15.52 -14.08
N THR A 331 -2.15 14.77 -13.74
CA THR A 331 -2.31 13.39 -14.18
C THR A 331 -3.64 13.25 -14.91
N TYR A 332 -3.58 12.68 -16.10
CA TYR A 332 -4.73 12.24 -16.87
C TYR A 332 -4.74 10.73 -16.95
N VAL A 333 -5.85 10.10 -16.51
CA VAL A 333 -6.05 8.64 -16.48
C VAL A 333 -7.28 8.25 -17.27
#